data_6731cac267fcd70fbdd80352faed59e5
#
_entry.id   6731cac267fcd70fbdd80352faed59e5
#
_cell.length_a   1.000
_cell.length_b   1.000
_cell.length_c   1.000
_cell.angle_alpha   90.00
_cell.angle_beta   90.00
_cell.angle_gamma   90.00
#
_symmetry.space_group_name_H-M   'P 1'
#
loop_
_entity.id
_entity.type
_entity.pdbx_description
1 polymer ?
#
loop_
_entity_poly.entity_id
_entity_poly.type
_entity_poly.pdbx_seq_one_letter_code
_entity_poly.pdbx_strand_id
1 'polypeptide(L)'
;METGRVFSISFAMFRQRFWLLLGMVLVFFAIQMAASIVLAISVAVMGAAGMAGLGAGIEDPNALAGLGIGMIVMIVVLYGAYIVLLFAQQAAMVTIASPLEEPSFGAALVRGFRSALPFFAITVLLLLGYIALSVPFMAISAALGLVGETAGAVFSLLFLPLLVYLACRFSVLIPVVAVDQVFNPVTALRRSWSVTRGRVVAILLALVGFIALTLVVFGLPFGVIFGLLFAGTQDPATGVVGVFVALLVFVPLLIGYTMYASAFTAALHSEVTGGGAEALEEVFA
;
A
#
# COMPACT_ATOMS: atom_id res chain seq x y z
N MET A 1 -21.08 -14.00 -1.92
CA MET A 1 -20.29 -12.91 -2.52
C MET A 1 -20.27 -13.06 -4.02
N GLU A 2 -20.75 -12.07 -4.75
CA GLU A 2 -20.74 -12.03 -6.21
C GLU A 2 -19.64 -11.05 -6.65
N THR A 3 -18.65 -11.53 -7.39
CA THR A 3 -17.52 -10.70 -7.83
C THR A 3 -17.95 -9.50 -8.68
N GLY A 4 -18.94 -9.67 -9.55
CA GLY A 4 -19.50 -8.58 -10.36
C GLY A 4 -20.09 -7.45 -9.51
N ARG A 5 -20.70 -7.78 -8.37
CA ARG A 5 -21.30 -6.82 -7.45
C ARG A 5 -20.23 -5.96 -6.74
N VAL A 6 -19.06 -6.54 -6.43
CA VAL A 6 -17.93 -5.75 -5.88
C VAL A 6 -17.54 -4.62 -6.83
N PHE A 7 -17.40 -4.92 -8.13
CA PHE A 7 -17.04 -3.90 -9.13
C PHE A 7 -18.14 -2.85 -9.32
N SER A 8 -19.42 -3.26 -9.34
CA SER A 8 -20.53 -2.31 -9.47
C SER A 8 -20.63 -1.36 -8.27
N ILE A 9 -20.47 -1.88 -7.05
CA ILE A 9 -20.45 -1.08 -5.81
C ILE A 9 -19.23 -0.15 -5.81
N SER A 10 -18.04 -0.66 -6.18
CA SER A 10 -16.80 0.13 -6.24
C SER A 10 -16.96 1.32 -7.18
N PHE A 11 -17.51 1.10 -8.37
CA PHE A 11 -17.70 2.15 -9.35
C PHE A 11 -18.78 3.16 -8.90
N ALA A 12 -19.87 2.68 -8.28
CA ALA A 12 -20.89 3.54 -7.72
C ALA A 12 -20.35 4.45 -6.63
N MET A 13 -19.59 3.91 -5.66
CA MET A 13 -18.96 4.67 -4.58
C MET A 13 -17.92 5.66 -5.11
N PHE A 14 -17.06 5.22 -6.05
CA PHE A 14 -16.12 6.09 -6.72
C PHE A 14 -16.81 7.30 -7.37
N ARG A 15 -17.88 7.09 -8.12
CA ARG A 15 -18.62 8.15 -8.80
C ARG A 15 -19.36 9.07 -7.83
N GLN A 16 -20.06 8.50 -6.83
CA GLN A 16 -20.86 9.26 -5.88
C GLN A 16 -19.99 10.11 -4.95
N ARG A 17 -18.83 9.60 -4.53
CA ARG A 17 -17.94 10.27 -3.57
C ARG A 17 -16.67 10.83 -4.21
N PHE A 18 -16.69 11.02 -5.53
CA PHE A 18 -15.54 11.47 -6.31
C PHE A 18 -14.86 12.72 -5.71
N TRP A 19 -15.63 13.77 -5.43
CA TRP A 19 -15.10 15.03 -4.90
C TRP A 19 -14.54 14.91 -3.49
N LEU A 20 -15.14 14.08 -2.66
CA LEU A 20 -14.63 13.80 -1.31
C LEU A 20 -13.32 13.01 -1.37
N LEU A 21 -13.26 11.99 -2.21
CA LEU A 21 -12.04 11.20 -2.43
C LEU A 21 -10.93 12.06 -3.03
N LEU A 22 -11.23 12.87 -4.04
CA LEU A 22 -10.26 13.78 -4.64
C LEU A 22 -9.76 14.81 -3.62
N GLY A 23 -10.64 15.40 -2.82
CA GLY A 23 -10.26 16.32 -1.75
C GLY A 23 -9.33 15.65 -0.73
N MET A 24 -9.60 14.38 -0.36
CA MET A 24 -8.73 13.61 0.54
C MET A 24 -7.36 13.36 -0.06
N VAL A 25 -7.27 12.97 -1.34
CA VAL A 25 -6.00 12.81 -2.06
C VAL A 25 -5.21 14.12 -2.04
N LEU A 26 -5.85 15.25 -2.35
CA LEU A 26 -5.17 16.56 -2.39
C LEU A 26 -4.66 17.00 -1.02
N VAL A 27 -5.45 16.77 0.06
CA VAL A 27 -5.00 17.08 1.43
C VAL A 27 -3.80 16.23 1.82
N PHE A 28 -3.85 14.92 1.59
CA PHE A 28 -2.70 14.07 1.88
C PHE A 28 -1.50 14.35 0.97
N PHE A 29 -1.72 14.70 -0.29
CA PHE A 29 -0.66 15.13 -1.18
C PHE A 29 0.04 16.38 -0.66
N ALA A 30 -0.71 17.38 -0.18
CA ALA A 30 -0.13 18.58 0.43
C ALA A 30 0.68 18.25 1.70
N ILE A 31 0.17 17.36 2.56
CA ILE A 31 0.89 16.90 3.76
C ILE A 31 2.16 16.15 3.37
N GLN A 32 2.10 15.26 2.38
CA GLN A 32 3.26 14.49 1.91
C GLN A 32 4.30 15.38 1.23
N MET A 33 3.89 16.38 0.47
CA MET A 33 4.80 17.40 -0.09
C MET A 33 5.54 18.14 1.01
N ALA A 34 4.84 18.62 2.05
CA ALA A 34 5.47 19.26 3.19
C ALA A 34 6.44 18.31 3.92
N ALA A 35 6.05 17.06 4.15
CA ALA A 35 6.90 16.04 4.77
C ALA A 35 8.14 15.73 3.90
N SER A 36 7.98 15.67 2.58
CA SER A 36 9.11 15.45 1.64
C SER A 36 10.10 16.61 1.63
N ILE A 37 9.63 17.85 1.74
CA ILE A 37 10.49 19.02 1.86
C ILE A 37 11.29 18.98 3.17
N VAL A 38 10.63 18.66 4.29
CA VAL A 38 11.31 18.51 5.59
C VAL A 38 12.36 17.40 5.52
N LEU A 39 12.02 16.26 4.92
CA LEU A 39 12.96 15.15 4.69
C LEU A 39 14.17 15.60 3.85
N ALA A 40 13.94 16.27 2.73
CA ALA A 40 14.98 16.72 1.84
C ALA A 40 15.94 17.72 2.53
N ILE A 41 15.40 18.69 3.28
CA ILE A 41 16.19 19.66 4.05
C ILE A 41 17.01 18.92 5.11
N SER A 42 16.40 17.98 5.85
CA SER A 42 17.07 17.21 6.90
C SER A 42 18.25 16.41 6.34
N VAL A 43 18.05 15.72 5.21
CA VAL A 43 19.12 14.96 4.52
C VAL A 43 20.20 15.89 4.00
N ALA A 44 19.85 17.05 3.42
CA ALA A 44 20.81 18.02 2.92
C ALA A 44 21.68 18.61 4.05
N VAL A 45 21.07 19.00 5.17
CA VAL A 45 21.79 19.56 6.34
C VAL A 45 22.74 18.53 6.93
N MET A 46 22.32 17.27 7.10
CA MET A 46 23.19 16.22 7.63
C MET A 46 24.27 15.80 6.63
N GLY A 47 23.95 15.76 5.35
CA GLY A 47 24.95 15.53 4.31
C GLY A 47 26.02 16.61 4.28
N ALA A 48 25.63 17.89 4.40
CA ALA A 48 26.56 19.00 4.49
C ALA A 48 27.42 18.95 5.77
N ALA A 49 26.83 18.60 6.92
CA ALA A 49 27.54 18.41 8.17
C ALA A 49 28.55 17.24 8.11
N GLY A 50 28.18 16.14 7.46
CA GLY A 50 29.06 15.00 7.22
C GLY A 50 30.22 15.36 6.31
N MET A 51 29.98 16.10 5.22
CA MET A 51 31.03 16.58 4.30
C MET A 51 31.96 17.60 4.97
N ALA A 52 31.41 18.51 5.77
CA ALA A 52 32.23 19.47 6.54
C ALA A 52 33.13 18.76 7.56
N GLY A 53 32.60 17.72 8.23
CA GLY A 53 33.36 16.88 9.14
C GLY A 53 34.51 16.16 8.44
N LEU A 54 34.26 15.56 7.28
CA LEU A 54 35.30 14.91 6.47
C LEU A 54 36.37 15.91 5.99
N GLY A 55 35.97 17.14 5.60
CA GLY A 55 36.87 18.20 5.17
C GLY A 55 37.70 18.84 6.30
N ALA A 56 37.17 18.80 7.54
CA ALA A 56 37.87 19.28 8.74
C ALA A 56 38.87 18.26 9.31
N GLY A 57 39.09 17.11 8.65
CA GLY A 57 40.05 16.10 9.08
C GLY A 57 39.64 15.43 10.39
N ILE A 58 38.39 14.95 10.49
CA ILE A 58 37.99 14.10 11.62
C ILE A 58 38.86 12.85 11.57
N GLU A 59 39.94 12.85 12.35
CA GLU A 59 40.84 11.72 12.49
C GLU A 59 40.28 10.63 13.42
N ASP A 60 39.20 10.94 14.15
CA ASP A 60 38.56 10.00 15.07
C ASP A 60 37.53 9.11 14.33
N PRO A 61 37.80 7.80 14.15
CA PRO A 61 36.88 6.86 13.53
C PRO A 61 35.53 6.74 14.25
N ASN A 62 35.48 7.00 15.58
CA ASN A 62 34.25 6.93 16.35
C ASN A 62 33.32 8.11 16.05
N ALA A 63 33.87 9.29 15.80
CA ALA A 63 33.08 10.45 15.39
C ALA A 63 32.46 10.25 14.01
N LEU A 64 33.19 9.69 13.05
CA LEU A 64 32.68 9.31 11.73
C LEU A 64 31.60 8.21 11.82
N ALA A 65 31.81 7.19 12.65
CA ALA A 65 30.82 6.14 12.88
C ALA A 65 29.54 6.72 13.53
N GLY A 66 29.70 7.65 14.49
CA GLY A 66 28.57 8.33 15.13
C GLY A 66 27.73 9.17 14.15
N LEU A 67 28.35 9.91 13.23
CA LEU A 67 27.67 10.63 12.16
C LEU A 67 26.90 9.68 11.22
N GLY A 68 27.52 8.56 10.83
CA GLY A 68 26.88 7.55 9.98
C GLY A 68 25.67 6.89 10.65
N ILE A 69 25.77 6.51 11.92
CA ILE A 69 24.66 5.94 12.69
C ILE A 69 23.54 6.98 12.86
N GLY A 70 23.88 8.23 13.21
CA GLY A 70 22.90 9.31 13.35
C GLY A 70 22.08 9.53 12.07
N MET A 71 22.75 9.51 10.91
CA MET A 71 22.11 9.63 9.61
C MET A 71 21.16 8.44 9.33
N ILE A 72 21.58 7.22 9.60
CA ILE A 72 20.76 6.02 9.43
C ILE A 72 19.52 6.09 10.32
N VAL A 73 19.68 6.41 11.61
CA VAL A 73 18.56 6.53 12.55
C VAL A 73 17.56 7.60 12.08
N MET A 74 18.05 8.75 11.65
CA MET A 74 17.22 9.83 11.14
C MET A 74 16.43 9.38 9.89
N ILE A 75 17.11 8.75 8.92
CA ILE A 75 16.46 8.24 7.71
C ILE A 75 15.37 7.24 8.08
N VAL A 76 15.64 6.28 8.97
CA VAL A 76 14.65 5.28 9.42
C VAL A 76 13.44 5.96 10.08
N VAL A 77 13.66 6.95 10.95
CA VAL A 77 12.56 7.67 11.62
C VAL A 77 11.73 8.47 10.61
N LEU A 78 12.37 9.20 9.71
CA LEU A 78 11.66 10.03 8.72
C LEU A 78 10.91 9.19 7.69
N TYR A 79 11.51 8.11 7.18
CA TYR A 79 10.81 7.16 6.29
C TYR A 79 9.70 6.42 7.02
N GLY A 80 9.91 6.05 8.29
CA GLY A 80 8.86 5.46 9.13
C GLY A 80 7.67 6.41 9.29
N ALA A 81 7.91 7.68 9.57
CA ALA A 81 6.86 8.70 9.63
C ALA A 81 6.13 8.87 8.29
N TYR A 82 6.86 8.84 7.17
CA TYR A 82 6.27 8.91 5.83
C TYR A 82 5.37 7.68 5.53
N ILE A 83 5.80 6.48 5.91
CA ILE A 83 4.98 5.25 5.78
C ILE A 83 3.71 5.37 6.63
N VAL A 84 3.78 5.92 7.84
CA VAL A 84 2.60 6.17 8.68
C VAL A 84 1.62 7.12 8.00
N LEU A 85 2.10 8.16 7.29
CA LEU A 85 1.25 9.05 6.48
C LEU A 85 0.56 8.32 5.33
N LEU A 86 1.26 7.41 4.65
CA LEU A 86 0.65 6.58 3.59
C LEU A 86 -0.47 5.70 4.13
N PHE A 87 -0.29 5.09 5.30
CA PHE A 87 -1.34 4.32 5.95
C PHE A 87 -2.53 5.18 6.38
N ALA A 88 -2.27 6.39 6.90
CA ALA A 88 -3.32 7.34 7.25
C ALA A 88 -4.17 7.71 6.03
N GLN A 89 -3.52 7.98 4.90
CA GLN A 89 -4.21 8.26 3.64
C GLN A 89 -5.09 7.10 3.19
N GLN A 90 -4.54 5.89 3.13
CA GLN A 90 -5.28 4.71 2.71
C GLN A 90 -6.49 4.45 3.60
N ALA A 91 -6.32 4.53 4.92
CA ALA A 91 -7.40 4.36 5.88
C ALA A 91 -8.50 5.43 5.74
N ALA A 92 -8.12 6.70 5.58
CA ALA A 92 -9.06 7.80 5.37
C ALA A 92 -9.86 7.64 4.07
N MET A 93 -9.20 7.26 2.98
CA MET A 93 -9.83 7.06 1.68
C MET A 93 -10.80 5.86 1.70
N VAL A 94 -10.40 4.74 2.31
CA VAL A 94 -11.27 3.56 2.48
C VAL A 94 -12.47 3.89 3.36
N THR A 95 -12.28 4.68 4.41
CA THR A 95 -13.38 5.15 5.28
C THR A 95 -14.40 5.98 4.49
N ILE A 96 -13.93 6.95 3.67
CA ILE A 96 -14.81 7.74 2.79
C ILE A 96 -15.51 6.86 1.76
N ALA A 97 -14.81 5.89 1.19
CA ALA A 97 -15.35 5.03 0.14
C ALA A 97 -16.26 3.92 0.67
N SER A 98 -16.36 3.73 1.99
CA SER A 98 -17.16 2.65 2.59
C SER A 98 -18.65 2.83 2.30
N PRO A 99 -19.34 1.81 1.74
CA PRO A 99 -20.79 1.85 1.54
C PRO A 99 -21.57 1.63 2.86
N LEU A 100 -20.88 1.21 3.94
CA LEU A 100 -21.50 0.90 5.24
C LEU A 100 -21.74 2.15 6.09
N GLU A 101 -21.02 3.24 5.82
CA GLU A 101 -21.09 4.48 6.59
C GLU A 101 -21.00 5.71 5.67
N GLU A 102 -21.53 6.84 6.15
CA GLU A 102 -21.39 8.15 5.51
C GLU A 102 -20.61 9.12 6.41
N PRO A 103 -19.30 8.88 6.58
CA PRO A 103 -18.49 9.75 7.43
C PRO A 103 -18.33 11.13 6.80
N SER A 104 -18.32 12.17 7.63
CA SER A 104 -17.88 13.50 7.17
C SER A 104 -16.40 13.46 6.80
N PHE A 105 -15.97 14.39 5.93
CA PHE A 105 -14.58 14.51 5.51
C PHE A 105 -13.59 14.58 6.69
N GLY A 106 -13.92 15.43 7.70
CA GLY A 106 -13.09 15.56 8.90
C GLY A 106 -13.04 14.28 9.73
N ALA A 107 -14.17 13.59 9.90
CA ALA A 107 -14.22 12.31 10.61
C ALA A 107 -13.37 11.24 9.93
N ALA A 108 -13.40 11.15 8.60
CA ALA A 108 -12.58 10.22 7.84
C ALA A 108 -11.09 10.54 7.95
N LEU A 109 -10.72 11.83 7.93
CA LEU A 109 -9.34 12.28 8.13
C LEU A 109 -8.81 11.87 9.51
N VAL A 110 -9.57 12.14 10.57
CA VAL A 110 -9.20 11.77 11.96
C VAL A 110 -9.09 10.25 12.11
N ARG A 111 -10.04 9.48 11.54
CA ARG A 111 -9.97 8.00 11.54
C ARG A 111 -8.74 7.51 10.80
N GLY A 112 -8.37 8.13 9.68
CA GLY A 112 -7.15 7.83 8.94
C GLY A 112 -5.90 7.91 9.81
N PHE A 113 -5.69 9.04 10.47
CA PHE A 113 -4.55 9.21 11.38
C PHE A 113 -4.60 8.26 12.58
N ARG A 114 -5.77 8.05 13.17
CA ARG A 114 -5.94 7.12 14.30
C ARG A 114 -5.63 5.67 13.92
N SER A 115 -5.91 5.28 12.68
CA SER A 115 -5.65 3.94 12.14
C SER A 115 -4.20 3.73 11.72
N ALA A 116 -3.42 4.78 11.50
CA ALA A 116 -2.09 4.70 10.91
C ALA A 116 -1.09 3.91 11.78
N LEU A 117 -1.08 4.14 13.09
CA LEU A 117 -0.20 3.44 14.03
C LEU A 117 -0.54 1.94 14.17
N PRO A 118 -1.83 1.55 14.32
CA PRO A 118 -2.25 0.14 14.20
C PRO A 118 -1.81 -0.52 12.90
N PHE A 119 -1.92 0.17 11.75
CA PHE A 119 -1.44 -0.37 10.48
C PHE A 119 0.06 -0.58 10.44
N PHE A 120 0.84 0.34 10.98
CA PHE A 120 2.28 0.17 11.10
C PHE A 120 2.61 -1.08 11.92
N ALA A 121 1.95 -1.28 13.06
CA ALA A 121 2.14 -2.46 13.90
C ALA A 121 1.72 -3.76 13.18
N ILE A 122 0.60 -3.75 12.44
CA ILE A 122 0.17 -4.89 11.61
C ILE A 122 1.20 -5.20 10.53
N THR A 123 1.75 -4.17 9.87
CA THR A 123 2.77 -4.35 8.83
C THR A 123 4.03 -4.99 9.39
N VAL A 124 4.48 -4.56 10.58
CA VAL A 124 5.62 -5.20 11.28
C VAL A 124 5.31 -6.66 11.61
N LEU A 125 4.11 -6.97 12.12
CA LEU A 125 3.71 -8.36 12.41
C LEU A 125 3.63 -9.22 11.15
N LEU A 126 3.11 -8.68 10.04
CA LEU A 126 3.06 -9.39 8.76
C LEU A 126 4.46 -9.61 8.19
N LEU A 127 5.36 -8.64 8.33
CA LEU A 127 6.75 -8.77 7.91
C LEU A 127 7.47 -9.85 8.71
N LEU A 128 7.33 -9.85 10.03
CA LEU A 128 7.89 -10.89 10.90
C LEU A 128 7.31 -12.27 10.56
N GLY A 129 6.01 -12.36 10.32
CA GLY A 129 5.35 -13.58 9.87
C GLY A 129 5.87 -14.07 8.51
N TYR A 130 6.08 -13.13 7.57
CA TYR A 130 6.67 -13.44 6.27
C TYR A 130 8.11 -13.97 6.41
N ILE A 131 8.95 -13.34 7.22
CA ILE A 131 10.33 -13.80 7.48
C ILE A 131 10.31 -15.19 8.14
N ALA A 132 9.47 -15.37 9.17
CA ALA A 132 9.34 -16.65 9.86
C ALA A 132 8.86 -17.78 8.94
N LEU A 133 8.09 -17.47 7.91
CA LEU A 133 7.62 -18.42 6.91
C LEU A 133 8.64 -18.64 5.79
N SER A 134 9.26 -17.57 5.29
CA SER A 134 10.17 -17.64 4.14
C SER A 134 11.50 -18.30 4.48
N VAL A 135 12.07 -18.07 5.66
CA VAL A 135 13.37 -18.61 6.03
C VAL A 135 13.38 -20.15 6.06
N PRO A 136 12.47 -20.85 6.76
CA PRO A 136 12.40 -22.31 6.70
C PRO A 136 12.09 -22.82 5.28
N PHE A 137 11.24 -22.10 4.55
CA PHE A 137 10.87 -22.49 3.19
C PHE A 137 12.07 -22.43 2.23
N MET A 138 12.88 -21.38 2.32
CA MET A 138 14.12 -21.23 1.55
C MET A 138 15.15 -22.28 1.96
N ALA A 139 15.28 -22.60 3.24
CA ALA A 139 16.20 -23.62 3.71
C ALA A 139 15.85 -25.03 3.15
N ILE A 140 14.56 -25.38 3.16
CA ILE A 140 14.07 -26.63 2.59
C ILE A 140 14.30 -26.65 1.06
N SER A 141 13.99 -25.53 0.37
CA SER A 141 14.22 -25.42 -1.06
C SER A 141 15.70 -25.59 -1.44
N ALA A 142 16.61 -24.99 -0.68
CA ALA A 142 18.05 -25.13 -0.85
C ALA A 142 18.51 -26.59 -0.61
N ALA A 143 18.02 -27.25 0.45
CA ALA A 143 18.33 -28.65 0.72
C ALA A 143 17.85 -29.60 -0.39
N LEU A 144 16.65 -29.37 -0.94
CA LEU A 144 16.14 -30.12 -2.07
C LEU A 144 16.94 -29.85 -3.37
N GLY A 145 17.46 -28.62 -3.52
CA GLY A 145 18.34 -28.25 -4.63
C GLY A 145 19.67 -29.02 -4.63
N LEU A 146 20.17 -29.45 -3.45
CA LEU A 146 21.35 -30.33 -3.35
C LEU A 146 21.07 -31.75 -3.89
N VAL A 147 19.82 -32.20 -3.84
CA VAL A 147 19.39 -33.49 -4.40
C VAL A 147 19.14 -33.39 -5.91
N GLY A 148 18.65 -32.23 -6.37
CA GLY A 148 18.42 -31.93 -7.77
C GLY A 148 17.88 -30.50 -7.96
N GLU A 149 18.49 -29.75 -8.88
CA GLU A 149 18.11 -28.34 -9.18
C GLU A 149 16.61 -28.18 -9.43
N THR A 150 16.03 -29.12 -10.18
CA THR A 150 14.59 -29.12 -10.51
C THR A 150 13.72 -29.29 -9.25
N ALA A 151 14.14 -30.12 -8.28
CA ALA A 151 13.38 -30.36 -7.06
C ALA A 151 13.29 -29.09 -6.20
N GLY A 152 14.40 -28.38 -6.03
CA GLY A 152 14.41 -27.09 -5.31
C GLY A 152 13.57 -26.03 -6.01
N ALA A 153 13.66 -25.92 -7.34
CA ALA A 153 12.89 -24.97 -8.13
C ALA A 153 11.37 -25.25 -8.05
N VAL A 154 10.94 -26.50 -8.23
CA VAL A 154 9.53 -26.91 -8.12
C VAL A 154 8.99 -26.63 -6.72
N PHE A 155 9.77 -26.94 -5.68
CA PHE A 155 9.37 -26.63 -4.30
C PHE A 155 9.21 -25.12 -4.08
N SER A 156 10.12 -24.30 -4.62
CA SER A 156 10.03 -22.83 -4.53
C SER A 156 8.75 -22.28 -5.15
N LEU A 157 8.22 -22.87 -6.22
CA LEU A 157 6.96 -22.47 -6.85
C LEU A 157 5.75 -22.66 -5.92
N LEU A 158 5.81 -23.58 -4.95
CA LEU A 158 4.73 -23.79 -3.97
C LEU A 158 4.57 -22.60 -3.01
N PHE A 159 5.61 -21.75 -2.89
CA PHE A 159 5.52 -20.55 -2.06
C PHE A 159 4.53 -19.52 -2.62
N LEU A 160 4.41 -19.44 -3.95
CA LEU A 160 3.53 -18.48 -4.60
C LEU A 160 2.04 -18.69 -4.26
N PRO A 161 1.44 -19.89 -4.43
CA PRO A 161 0.04 -20.11 -4.02
C PRO A 161 -0.19 -19.87 -2.53
N LEU A 162 0.78 -20.15 -1.67
CA LEU A 162 0.70 -19.83 -0.25
C LEU A 162 0.61 -18.32 -0.01
N LEU A 163 1.47 -17.53 -0.67
CA LEU A 163 1.42 -16.07 -0.58
C LEU A 163 0.10 -15.50 -1.13
N VAL A 164 -0.39 -16.02 -2.26
CA VAL A 164 -1.67 -15.62 -2.84
C VAL A 164 -2.82 -15.92 -1.87
N TYR A 165 -2.82 -17.11 -1.24
CA TYR A 165 -3.79 -17.45 -0.22
C TYR A 165 -3.77 -16.47 0.97
N LEU A 166 -2.59 -16.15 1.49
CA LEU A 166 -2.43 -15.17 2.57
C LEU A 166 -2.86 -13.75 2.15
N ALA A 167 -2.53 -13.35 0.92
CA ALA A 167 -2.98 -12.07 0.38
C ALA A 167 -4.51 -11.97 0.32
N CYS A 168 -5.21 -13.03 -0.10
CA CYS A 168 -6.67 -13.09 -0.05
C CYS A 168 -7.20 -13.00 1.38
N ARG A 169 -6.54 -13.66 2.36
CA ARG A 169 -6.95 -13.65 3.77
C ARG A 169 -6.80 -12.27 4.42
N PHE A 170 -5.81 -11.51 4.00
CA PHE A 170 -5.51 -10.19 4.56
C PHE A 170 -5.96 -9.03 3.67
N SER A 171 -6.67 -9.30 2.56
CA SER A 171 -7.14 -8.27 1.62
C SER A 171 -8.08 -7.23 2.24
N VAL A 172 -8.80 -7.60 3.31
CA VAL A 172 -9.76 -6.72 4.01
C VAL A 172 -9.21 -6.10 5.31
N LEU A 173 -7.90 -6.19 5.56
CA LEU A 173 -7.29 -5.62 6.77
C LEU A 173 -7.50 -4.11 6.88
N ILE A 174 -7.36 -3.39 5.76
CA ILE A 174 -7.52 -1.93 5.76
C ILE A 174 -8.93 -1.54 6.23
N PRO A 175 -10.03 -2.02 5.65
CA PRO A 175 -11.34 -1.67 6.15
C PRO A 175 -11.63 -2.20 7.56
N VAL A 176 -11.12 -3.37 7.96
CA VAL A 176 -11.28 -3.88 9.33
C VAL A 176 -10.72 -2.90 10.37
N VAL A 177 -9.57 -2.27 10.09
CA VAL A 177 -9.00 -1.28 11.02
C VAL A 177 -9.68 0.09 10.88
N ALA A 178 -9.92 0.53 9.65
CA ALA A 178 -10.38 1.89 9.37
C ALA A 178 -11.91 2.06 9.54
N VAL A 179 -12.70 1.06 9.12
CA VAL A 179 -14.17 1.08 9.16
C VAL A 179 -14.68 0.40 10.43
N ASP A 180 -14.30 -0.88 10.68
CA ASP A 180 -14.72 -1.60 11.91
C ASP A 180 -14.00 -1.07 13.17
N GLN A 181 -13.01 -0.17 13.04
CA GLN A 181 -12.24 0.47 14.12
C GLN A 181 -11.56 -0.53 15.07
N VAL A 182 -11.11 -1.66 14.55
CA VAL A 182 -10.37 -2.67 15.32
C VAL A 182 -8.89 -2.30 15.37
N PHE A 183 -8.49 -1.53 16.40
CA PHE A 183 -7.13 -0.99 16.50
C PHE A 183 -6.08 -1.98 17.07
N ASN A 184 -6.51 -3.08 17.70
CA ASN A 184 -5.57 -4.10 18.16
C ASN A 184 -5.06 -4.92 16.96
N PRO A 185 -3.74 -4.94 16.68
CA PRO A 185 -3.18 -5.59 15.51
C PRO A 185 -3.51 -7.08 15.42
N VAL A 186 -3.43 -7.81 16.54
CA VAL A 186 -3.71 -9.25 16.57
C VAL A 186 -5.20 -9.52 16.35
N THR A 187 -6.05 -8.71 16.96
CA THR A 187 -7.50 -8.82 16.78
C THR A 187 -7.91 -8.51 15.34
N ALA A 188 -7.31 -7.47 14.71
CA ALA A 188 -7.55 -7.12 13.33
C ALA A 188 -7.15 -8.26 12.37
N LEU A 189 -5.99 -8.88 12.58
CA LEU A 189 -5.55 -10.04 11.81
C LEU A 189 -6.53 -11.22 11.95
N ARG A 190 -6.97 -11.53 13.19
CA ARG A 190 -7.97 -12.58 13.44
C ARG A 190 -9.31 -12.25 12.81
N ARG A 191 -9.77 -10.99 12.88
CA ARG A 191 -11.02 -10.53 12.27
C ARG A 191 -10.95 -10.67 10.75
N SER A 192 -9.88 -10.18 10.10
CA SER A 192 -9.68 -10.35 8.66
C SER A 192 -9.70 -11.83 8.25
N TRP A 193 -9.03 -12.68 9.04
CA TRP A 193 -9.04 -14.13 8.81
C TRP A 193 -10.43 -14.75 8.95
N SER A 194 -11.21 -14.34 9.93
CA SER A 194 -12.56 -14.89 10.17
C SER A 194 -13.54 -14.50 9.07
N VAL A 195 -13.60 -13.21 8.69
CA VAL A 195 -14.57 -12.72 7.70
C VAL A 195 -14.27 -13.22 6.28
N THR A 196 -13.02 -13.54 5.96
CA THR A 196 -12.62 -14.09 4.66
C THR A 196 -12.76 -15.63 4.58
N ARG A 197 -13.14 -16.29 5.69
CA ARG A 197 -13.27 -17.76 5.74
C ARG A 197 -14.38 -18.23 4.79
N GLY A 198 -14.07 -19.25 3.98
CA GLY A 198 -15.00 -19.82 3.00
C GLY A 198 -15.22 -18.98 1.73
N ARG A 199 -14.61 -17.77 1.63
CA ARG A 199 -14.80 -16.84 0.49
C ARG A 199 -13.52 -16.57 -0.31
N VAL A 200 -12.43 -17.31 -0.03
CA VAL A 200 -11.08 -17.08 -0.59
C VAL A 200 -11.09 -17.09 -2.13
N VAL A 201 -11.78 -18.05 -2.76
CA VAL A 201 -11.86 -18.16 -4.22
C VAL A 201 -12.57 -16.94 -4.83
N ALA A 202 -13.68 -16.49 -4.21
CA ALA A 202 -14.40 -15.32 -4.70
C ALA A 202 -13.57 -14.02 -4.52
N ILE A 203 -12.82 -13.91 -3.41
CA ILE A 203 -11.87 -12.81 -3.18
C ILE A 203 -10.75 -12.86 -4.22
N LEU A 204 -10.18 -14.05 -4.47
CA LEU A 204 -9.15 -14.23 -5.49
C LEU A 204 -9.63 -13.78 -6.87
N LEU A 205 -10.83 -14.18 -7.29
CA LEU A 205 -11.40 -13.77 -8.57
C LEU A 205 -11.62 -12.24 -8.64
N ALA A 206 -12.07 -11.62 -7.53
CA ALA A 206 -12.21 -10.18 -7.46
C ALA A 206 -10.83 -9.47 -7.58
N LEU A 207 -9.80 -9.97 -6.89
CA LEU A 207 -8.44 -9.43 -6.96
C LEU A 207 -7.83 -9.62 -8.36
N VAL A 208 -8.00 -10.79 -8.98
CA VAL A 208 -7.54 -11.05 -10.35
C VAL A 208 -8.24 -10.10 -11.33
N GLY A 209 -9.55 -9.90 -11.20
CA GLY A 209 -10.29 -8.92 -12.00
C GLY A 209 -9.79 -7.49 -11.79
N PHE A 210 -9.48 -7.11 -10.54
CA PHE A 210 -8.90 -5.80 -10.24
C PHE A 210 -7.50 -5.63 -10.85
N ILE A 211 -6.65 -6.68 -10.79
CA ILE A 211 -5.32 -6.69 -11.43
C ILE A 211 -5.47 -6.57 -12.95
N ALA A 212 -6.39 -7.33 -13.56
CA ALA A 212 -6.65 -7.25 -15.00
C ALA A 212 -7.10 -5.83 -15.40
N LEU A 213 -8.02 -5.22 -14.65
CA LEU A 213 -8.42 -3.83 -14.86
C LEU A 213 -7.22 -2.89 -14.75
N THR A 214 -6.37 -3.05 -13.74
CA THR A 214 -5.16 -2.26 -13.55
C THR A 214 -4.21 -2.38 -14.74
N LEU A 215 -3.98 -3.60 -15.23
CA LEU A 215 -3.13 -3.84 -16.41
C LEU A 215 -3.68 -3.16 -17.66
N VAL A 216 -4.99 -3.17 -17.88
CA VAL A 216 -5.61 -2.48 -19.02
C VAL A 216 -5.48 -0.95 -18.87
N VAL A 217 -5.79 -0.41 -17.69
CA VAL A 217 -5.79 1.04 -17.43
C VAL A 217 -4.38 1.62 -17.50
N PHE A 218 -3.37 0.92 -17.01
CA PHE A 218 -1.98 1.41 -16.99
C PHE A 218 -1.14 0.91 -18.14
N GLY A 219 -1.41 -0.28 -18.67
CA GLY A 219 -0.58 -0.93 -19.70
C GLY A 219 -0.47 -0.10 -20.99
N LEU A 220 -1.59 0.41 -21.48
CA LEU A 220 -1.60 1.24 -22.69
C LEU A 220 -0.87 2.58 -22.49
N PRO A 221 -1.21 3.42 -21.48
CA PRO A 221 -0.49 4.66 -21.25
C PRO A 221 1.00 4.44 -20.97
N PHE A 222 1.34 3.39 -20.21
CA PHE A 222 2.73 3.05 -19.90
C PHE A 222 3.52 2.70 -21.17
N GLY A 223 2.94 1.91 -22.07
CA GLY A 223 3.56 1.55 -23.33
C GLY A 223 3.85 2.77 -24.20
N VAL A 224 2.89 3.70 -24.31
CA VAL A 224 3.08 4.95 -25.06
C VAL A 224 4.16 5.82 -24.44
N ILE A 225 4.10 6.05 -23.12
CA ILE A 225 5.08 6.88 -22.40
C ILE A 225 6.47 6.30 -22.52
N PHE A 226 6.61 4.99 -22.30
CA PHE A 226 7.89 4.30 -22.41
C PHE A 226 8.46 4.38 -23.83
N GLY A 227 7.61 4.23 -24.85
CA GLY A 227 7.98 4.42 -26.26
C GLY A 227 8.51 5.83 -26.54
N LEU A 228 7.83 6.86 -26.07
CA LEU A 228 8.25 8.25 -26.22
C LEU A 228 9.56 8.55 -25.47
N LEU A 229 9.73 8.05 -24.26
CA LEU A 229 10.96 8.21 -23.48
C LEU A 229 12.13 7.48 -24.15
N PHE A 230 11.89 6.27 -24.69
CA PHE A 230 12.90 5.52 -25.44
C PHE A 230 13.31 6.25 -26.72
N ALA A 231 12.33 6.77 -27.49
CA ALA A 231 12.60 7.59 -28.67
C ALA A 231 13.39 8.87 -28.30
N GLY A 232 13.15 9.45 -27.13
CA GLY A 232 13.86 10.59 -26.58
C GLY A 232 15.35 10.34 -26.32
N THR A 233 15.81 9.08 -26.25
CA THR A 233 17.24 8.76 -26.20
C THR A 233 17.95 9.07 -27.53
N GLN A 234 17.20 9.12 -28.62
CA GLN A 234 17.69 9.42 -29.96
C GLN A 234 17.49 10.92 -30.33
N ASP A 235 16.42 11.52 -29.79
CA ASP A 235 16.08 12.94 -30.02
C ASP A 235 15.62 13.59 -28.68
N PRO A 236 16.40 14.51 -28.10
CA PRO A 236 16.08 15.15 -26.84
C PRO A 236 14.74 15.89 -26.83
N ALA A 237 14.29 16.46 -27.96
CA ALA A 237 12.99 17.12 -28.04
C ALA A 237 11.83 16.14 -27.81
N THR A 238 11.91 14.97 -28.41
CA THR A 238 10.96 13.87 -28.19
C THR A 238 10.98 13.38 -26.74
N GLY A 239 12.15 13.34 -26.11
CA GLY A 239 12.29 13.01 -24.68
C GLY A 239 11.57 13.98 -23.77
N VAL A 240 11.70 15.31 -24.03
CA VAL A 240 10.98 16.34 -23.27
C VAL A 240 9.46 16.18 -23.44
N VAL A 241 8.97 15.95 -24.65
CA VAL A 241 7.56 15.67 -24.92
C VAL A 241 7.10 14.44 -24.14
N GLY A 242 7.90 13.37 -24.13
CA GLY A 242 7.62 12.14 -23.35
C GLY A 242 7.45 12.40 -21.87
N VAL A 243 8.30 13.23 -21.26
CA VAL A 243 8.18 13.62 -19.84
C VAL A 243 6.88 14.41 -19.60
N PHE A 244 6.54 15.39 -20.46
CA PHE A 244 5.29 16.15 -20.32
C PHE A 244 4.05 15.27 -20.45
N VAL A 245 4.01 14.37 -21.43
CA VAL A 245 2.92 13.40 -21.62
C VAL A 245 2.83 12.48 -20.41
N ALA A 246 3.98 12.00 -19.88
CA ALA A 246 4.01 11.19 -18.68
C ALA A 246 3.36 11.92 -17.48
N LEU A 247 3.75 13.15 -17.21
CA LEU A 247 3.19 13.93 -16.09
C LEU A 247 1.69 14.20 -16.28
N LEU A 248 1.28 14.59 -17.48
CA LEU A 248 -0.10 15.00 -17.77
C LEU A 248 -1.08 13.83 -17.77
N VAL A 249 -0.62 12.63 -18.13
CA VAL A 249 -1.46 11.42 -18.22
C VAL A 249 -1.34 10.59 -16.96
N PHE A 250 -0.10 10.35 -16.49
CA PHE A 250 0.15 9.37 -15.41
C PHE A 250 -0.28 9.89 -14.04
N VAL A 251 -0.12 11.19 -13.77
CA VAL A 251 -0.51 11.78 -12.47
C VAL A 251 -2.03 11.70 -12.24
N PRO A 252 -2.91 12.17 -13.17
CA PRO A 252 -4.35 12.00 -13.01
C PRO A 252 -4.78 10.53 -12.97
N LEU A 253 -4.12 9.68 -13.75
CA LEU A 253 -4.39 8.25 -13.76
C LEU A 253 -4.08 7.60 -12.41
N LEU A 254 -2.93 7.93 -11.78
CA LEU A 254 -2.56 7.48 -10.45
C LEU A 254 -3.56 7.96 -9.39
N ILE A 255 -3.98 9.22 -9.45
CA ILE A 255 -4.98 9.77 -8.55
C ILE A 255 -6.29 8.99 -8.67
N GLY A 256 -6.80 8.84 -9.90
CA GLY A 256 -8.02 8.07 -10.16
C GLY A 256 -7.92 6.62 -9.71
N TYR A 257 -6.78 5.99 -9.93
CA TYR A 257 -6.51 4.63 -9.49
C TYR A 257 -6.53 4.49 -7.96
N THR A 258 -5.85 5.37 -7.23
CA THR A 258 -5.83 5.32 -5.76
C THR A 258 -7.22 5.51 -5.16
N MET A 259 -8.02 6.40 -5.75
CA MET A 259 -9.42 6.60 -5.37
C MET A 259 -10.25 5.34 -5.65
N TYR A 260 -10.13 4.75 -6.86
CA TYR A 260 -10.85 3.55 -7.23
C TYR A 260 -10.41 2.32 -6.42
N ALA A 261 -9.11 2.14 -6.17
CA ALA A 261 -8.57 1.07 -5.33
C ALA A 261 -9.12 1.13 -3.91
N SER A 262 -9.28 2.33 -3.34
CA SER A 262 -9.88 2.52 -2.02
C SER A 262 -11.37 2.16 -2.03
N ALA A 263 -12.11 2.54 -3.08
CA ALA A 263 -13.50 2.15 -3.27
C ALA A 263 -13.66 0.64 -3.48
N PHE A 264 -12.75 0.01 -4.23
CA PHE A 264 -12.73 -1.44 -4.43
C PHE A 264 -12.49 -2.18 -3.10
N THR A 265 -11.52 -1.74 -2.31
CA THR A 265 -11.22 -2.35 -1.01
C THR A 265 -12.38 -2.22 -0.03
N ALA A 266 -13.07 -1.08 0.00
CA ALA A 266 -14.25 -0.84 0.81
C ALA A 266 -15.45 -1.70 0.36
N ALA A 267 -15.68 -1.81 -0.96
CA ALA A 267 -16.72 -2.64 -1.54
C ALA A 267 -16.46 -4.14 -1.28
N LEU A 268 -15.21 -4.58 -1.40
CA LEU A 268 -14.82 -5.96 -1.09
C LEU A 268 -15.15 -6.30 0.37
N HIS A 269 -14.84 -5.40 1.30
CA HIS A 269 -15.15 -5.57 2.72
C HIS A 269 -16.67 -5.66 2.96
N SER A 270 -17.46 -4.77 2.38
CA SER A 270 -18.91 -4.79 2.53
C SER A 270 -19.54 -6.09 2.02
N GLU A 271 -19.07 -6.62 0.90
CA GLU A 271 -19.56 -7.90 0.36
C GLU A 271 -19.11 -9.10 1.21
N VAL A 272 -17.91 -9.05 1.78
CA VAL A 272 -17.38 -10.12 2.63
C VAL A 272 -18.07 -10.13 4.00
N THR A 273 -18.48 -8.98 4.53
CA THR A 273 -19.23 -8.85 5.81
C THR A 273 -20.75 -8.94 5.63
N GLY A 274 -21.24 -9.23 4.41
CA GLY A 274 -22.68 -9.37 4.15
C GLY A 274 -23.44 -8.04 4.13
N GLY A 275 -22.78 -6.94 3.80
CA GLY A 275 -23.41 -5.61 3.72
C GLY A 275 -23.82 -5.03 5.08
N GLY A 276 -23.17 -5.45 6.16
CA GLY A 276 -23.53 -5.03 7.52
C GLY A 276 -24.63 -5.86 8.17
N ALA A 277 -25.05 -6.97 7.55
CA ALA A 277 -26.09 -7.85 8.12
C ALA A 277 -25.70 -8.38 9.51
N GLU A 278 -24.41 -8.66 9.75
CA GLU A 278 -23.93 -9.05 11.09
C GLU A 278 -24.17 -7.97 12.15
N ALA A 279 -24.04 -6.69 11.79
CA ALA A 279 -24.31 -5.59 12.70
C ALA A 279 -25.83 -5.43 13.00
N LEU A 280 -26.67 -5.80 12.04
CA LEU A 280 -28.12 -5.80 12.25
C LEU A 280 -28.57 -6.99 13.12
N GLU A 281 -28.00 -8.18 12.94
CA GLU A 281 -28.28 -9.33 13.79
C GLU A 281 -27.89 -9.07 15.25
N GLU A 282 -26.76 -8.41 15.49
CA GLU A 282 -26.29 -8.07 16.85
C GLU A 282 -27.18 -7.03 17.55
N VAL A 283 -27.88 -6.16 16.79
CA VAL A 283 -28.83 -5.18 17.32
C VAL A 283 -30.20 -5.81 17.64
N PHE A 284 -30.56 -6.92 16.97
CA PHE A 284 -31.84 -7.59 17.13
C PHE A 284 -31.76 -8.91 17.93
N ALA A 285 -30.57 -9.35 18.34
CA ALA A 285 -30.36 -10.50 19.22
C ALA A 285 -30.26 -10.06 20.69
#